data_4e988727a37b0ae19f0f6e6efa3e02ec
#
_entry.id   4e988727a37b0ae19f0f6e6efa3e02ec
#
_cell.length_a   1.000
_cell.length_b   1.000
_cell.length_c   1.000
_cell.angle_alpha   90.00
_cell.angle_beta   90.00
_cell.angle_gamma   90.00
#
_symmetry.space_group_name_H-M   'P 1'
#
loop_
_entity.id
_entity.type
_entity.pdbx_description
1 polymer ?
#
loop_
_entity_poly.entity_id
_entity_poly.type
_entity_poly.pdbx_seq_one_letter_code
_entity_poly.pdbx_strand_id
1 'polypeptide(L)'
;MTEVAVDTAAAMLMEARGLLLRGWSQGAQARDETGQSVQAWSQEATAWSLLGSILGSWYRHNESLQDDFVAHSMDARALGDAMAALGNATGSADLDGWNDAEGRQLSDVLAAVDAAIESLPA
;
A
#
# COMPACT_ATOMS: atom_id res chain seq x y z
N MET A 1 16.90 -7.57 -19.94
CA MET A 1 16.53 -6.64 -19.07
C MET A 1 15.73 -7.16 -17.94
N THR A 2 15.67 -6.47 -17.02
CA THR A 2 15.01 -6.89 -15.87
C THR A 2 13.73 -6.19 -15.72
N GLU A 3 12.73 -6.92 -15.59
CA GLU A 3 11.50 -6.28 -15.36
C GLU A 3 11.49 -5.76 -13.96
N VAL A 4 10.56 -4.88 -13.70
CA VAL A 4 10.42 -4.30 -12.41
C VAL A 4 10.15 -5.36 -11.40
N ALA A 5 10.96 -5.37 -10.38
CA ALA A 5 10.75 -6.30 -9.31
C ALA A 5 9.68 -5.74 -8.40
N VAL A 6 8.46 -6.20 -8.57
CA VAL A 6 7.38 -5.73 -7.70
C VAL A 6 7.55 -6.25 -6.29
N ASP A 7 8.55 -7.11 -6.07
CA ASP A 7 8.88 -7.56 -4.74
C ASP A 7 9.77 -6.59 -3.98
N THR A 8 10.07 -5.42 -4.56
CA THR A 8 10.80 -4.40 -3.82
C THR A 8 9.80 -3.49 -3.11
N ALA A 9 10.25 -2.91 -2.00
CA ALA A 9 9.41 -1.99 -1.26
C ALA A 9 9.01 -0.79 -2.10
N ALA A 10 9.95 -0.25 -2.90
CA ALA A 10 9.65 0.90 -3.73
C ALA A 10 8.59 0.59 -4.76
N ALA A 11 8.71 -0.57 -5.42
CA ALA A 11 7.73 -0.95 -6.43
C ALA A 11 6.35 -1.15 -5.81
N MET A 12 6.32 -1.74 -4.61
CA MET A 12 5.06 -1.94 -3.90
C MET A 12 4.41 -0.60 -3.54
N LEU A 13 5.20 0.36 -3.09
CA LEU A 13 4.69 1.69 -2.77
C LEU A 13 4.19 2.42 -4.01
N MET A 14 4.86 2.23 -5.15
CA MET A 14 4.42 2.84 -6.39
C MET A 14 3.08 2.28 -6.85
N GLU A 15 2.90 0.96 -6.69
CA GLU A 15 1.62 0.36 -7.03
C GLU A 15 0.53 0.82 -6.07
N ALA A 16 0.84 0.91 -4.78
CA ALA A 16 -0.11 1.42 -3.80
C ALA A 16 -0.52 2.86 -4.11
N ARG A 17 0.44 3.68 -4.56
CA ARG A 17 0.15 5.04 -4.96
C ARG A 17 -0.88 5.06 -6.09
N GLY A 18 -0.74 4.15 -7.04
CA GLY A 18 -1.70 4.04 -8.13
C GLY A 18 -3.09 3.70 -7.64
N LEU A 19 -3.20 2.81 -6.66
CA LEU A 19 -4.50 2.48 -6.07
C LEU A 19 -5.11 3.71 -5.38
N LEU A 20 -4.30 4.45 -4.62
CA LEU A 20 -4.79 5.64 -3.92
C LEU A 20 -5.29 6.70 -4.90
N LEU A 21 -4.65 6.81 -6.05
CA LEU A 21 -5.10 7.74 -7.08
C LEU A 21 -6.42 7.31 -7.69
N ARG A 22 -6.73 6.03 -7.67
CA ARG A 22 -8.02 5.54 -8.14
C ARG A 22 -9.12 5.83 -7.15
N GLY A 23 -8.82 5.80 -5.86
CA GLY A 23 -9.80 6.14 -4.83
C GLY A 23 -9.18 5.99 -3.45
N TRP A 24 -9.39 6.97 -2.60
CA TRP A 24 -8.89 6.99 -1.22
C TRP A 24 -10.06 6.94 -0.26
N SER A 25 -9.91 6.20 0.84
CA SER A 25 -10.96 6.08 1.84
C SER A 25 -10.38 6.20 3.24
N GLN A 26 -11.26 6.55 4.15
CA GLN A 26 -10.97 6.57 5.58
C GLN A 26 -11.95 5.66 6.28
N GLY A 27 -11.53 5.12 7.42
CA GLY A 27 -12.41 4.31 8.25
C GLY A 27 -12.53 2.86 7.83
N ALA A 28 -11.90 2.48 6.73
CA ALA A 28 -11.87 1.09 6.27
C ALA A 28 -10.65 0.93 5.39
N GLN A 29 -10.11 -0.29 5.32
CA GLN A 29 -8.97 -0.55 4.45
C GLN A 29 -9.33 -0.43 2.99
N ALA A 30 -10.55 -0.75 2.63
CA ALA A 30 -11.04 -0.57 1.27
C ALA A 30 -12.57 -0.49 1.29
N ARG A 31 -13.12 0.11 0.26
CA ARG A 31 -14.57 0.20 0.08
C ARG A 31 -14.91 -0.08 -1.37
N ASP A 32 -16.10 -0.61 -1.59
CA ASP A 32 -16.59 -0.82 -2.95
C ASP A 32 -17.28 0.46 -3.43
N GLU A 33 -17.87 0.40 -4.63
CA GLU A 33 -18.47 1.59 -5.22
C GLU A 33 -19.72 2.07 -4.48
N THR A 34 -20.29 1.21 -3.62
CA THR A 34 -21.44 1.61 -2.80
C THR A 34 -20.98 2.20 -1.46
N GLY A 35 -19.67 2.17 -1.17
CA GLY A 35 -19.12 2.69 0.06
C GLY A 35 -19.02 1.66 1.16
N GLN A 36 -19.36 0.40 0.88
CA GLN A 36 -19.26 -0.65 1.88
C GLN A 36 -17.82 -1.11 2.04
N SER A 37 -17.47 -1.45 3.29
CA SER A 37 -16.15 -1.95 3.59
C SER A 37 -15.93 -3.31 2.94
N VAL A 38 -14.80 -3.47 2.24
CA VAL A 38 -14.42 -4.73 1.64
C VAL A 38 -12.95 -4.97 1.94
N GLN A 39 -12.47 -6.17 1.66
CA GLN A 39 -11.06 -6.47 1.84
C GLN A 39 -10.22 -5.70 0.83
N ALA A 40 -9.01 -5.35 1.25
CA ALA A 40 -8.13 -4.53 0.41
C ALA A 40 -7.83 -5.19 -0.94
N TRP A 41 -7.84 -6.51 -0.99
CA TRP A 41 -7.55 -7.26 -2.22
C TRP A 41 -8.81 -7.68 -2.97
N SER A 42 -9.97 -7.23 -2.54
CA SER A 42 -11.22 -7.59 -3.21
C SER A 42 -11.25 -6.98 -4.60
N GLN A 43 -11.78 -7.73 -5.55
CA GLN A 43 -11.95 -7.23 -6.91
C GLN A 43 -12.98 -6.10 -6.96
N GLU A 44 -13.81 -6.00 -5.93
CA GLU A 44 -14.84 -4.97 -5.87
C GLU A 44 -14.35 -3.68 -5.23
N ALA A 45 -13.13 -3.68 -4.69
CA ALA A 45 -12.59 -2.48 -4.05
C ALA A 45 -12.36 -1.38 -5.07
N THR A 46 -12.84 -0.19 -4.77
CA THR A 46 -12.67 0.99 -5.63
C THR A 46 -12.00 2.13 -4.90
N ALA A 47 -11.78 1.99 -3.59
CA ALA A 47 -11.09 3.00 -2.80
C ALA A 47 -10.33 2.29 -1.69
N TRP A 48 -9.18 2.84 -1.30
CA TRP A 48 -8.28 2.21 -0.32
C TRP A 48 -7.77 3.24 0.67
N SER A 49 -7.56 2.82 1.92
CA SER A 49 -6.78 3.59 2.87
C SER A 49 -5.30 3.44 2.55
N LEU A 50 -4.45 4.17 3.27
CA LEU A 50 -3.00 4.04 3.08
C LEU A 50 -2.57 2.59 3.31
N LEU A 51 -2.92 2.00 4.45
CA LEU A 51 -2.55 0.61 4.72
C LEU A 51 -3.23 -0.33 3.74
N GLY A 52 -4.50 -0.07 3.41
CA GLY A 52 -5.23 -0.90 2.46
C GLY A 52 -4.58 -0.92 1.09
N SER A 53 -4.03 0.20 0.64
CA SER A 53 -3.37 0.26 -0.65
C SER A 53 -2.11 -0.62 -0.67
N ILE A 54 -1.37 -0.64 0.43
CA ILE A 54 -0.19 -1.50 0.53
C ILE A 54 -0.59 -2.97 0.58
N LEU A 55 -1.58 -3.31 1.39
CA LEU A 55 -2.02 -4.70 1.51
C LEU A 55 -2.64 -5.19 0.21
N GLY A 56 -3.41 -4.35 -0.46
CA GLY A 56 -3.98 -4.72 -1.75
C GLY A 56 -2.92 -4.98 -2.79
N SER A 57 -1.90 -4.15 -2.81
CA SER A 57 -0.77 -4.31 -3.71
C SER A 57 -0.01 -5.60 -3.41
N TRP A 58 0.26 -5.84 -2.11
CA TRP A 58 0.99 -7.04 -1.69
C TRP A 58 0.24 -8.32 -2.05
N TYR A 59 -1.06 -8.33 -1.77
CA TYR A 59 -1.86 -9.55 -2.04
C TYR A 59 -1.97 -9.83 -3.52
N ARG A 60 -2.11 -8.80 -4.34
CA ARG A 60 -2.19 -9.01 -5.79
C ARG A 60 -0.91 -9.63 -6.31
N HIS A 61 0.23 -9.13 -5.84
CA HIS A 61 1.51 -9.66 -6.27
C HIS A 61 1.73 -11.06 -5.71
N ASN A 62 1.42 -11.25 -4.43
CA ASN A 62 1.63 -12.53 -3.77
C ASN A 62 0.81 -13.62 -4.42
N GLU A 63 -0.40 -13.29 -4.85
CA GLU A 63 -1.26 -14.24 -5.52
C GLU A 63 -0.64 -14.73 -6.82
N SER A 64 0.06 -13.87 -7.54
CA SER A 64 0.68 -14.23 -8.80
C SER A 64 1.94 -15.08 -8.61
N LEU A 65 2.50 -15.12 -7.40
CA LEU A 65 3.70 -15.91 -7.13
C LEU A 65 3.41 -17.38 -6.91
N GLN A 66 2.19 -17.68 -6.54
CA GLN A 66 1.76 -19.04 -6.32
C GLN A 66 2.62 -19.75 -5.28
N ASP A 67 3.28 -20.83 -5.62
CA ASP A 67 3.99 -21.66 -4.67
C ASP A 67 5.49 -21.36 -4.60
N ASP A 68 5.93 -20.24 -5.14
CA ASP A 68 7.34 -19.89 -5.09
C ASP A 68 7.70 -19.38 -3.71
N PHE A 69 8.28 -20.26 -2.89
CA PHE A 69 8.60 -19.93 -1.52
C PHE A 69 9.61 -18.79 -1.42
N VAL A 70 10.62 -18.80 -2.29
CA VAL A 70 11.66 -17.75 -2.24
C VAL A 70 11.04 -16.41 -2.59
N ALA A 71 10.22 -16.37 -3.63
CA ALA A 71 9.57 -15.13 -4.02
C ALA A 71 8.65 -14.61 -2.93
N HIS A 72 7.90 -15.52 -2.26
CA HIS A 72 7.03 -15.11 -1.16
C HIS A 72 7.83 -14.52 0.00
N SER A 73 8.99 -15.09 0.30
CA SER A 73 9.82 -14.57 1.37
C SER A 73 10.34 -13.17 1.06
N MET A 74 10.75 -12.95 -0.17
CA MET A 74 11.22 -11.63 -0.60
C MET A 74 10.07 -10.63 -0.61
N ASP A 75 8.89 -11.06 -1.01
CA ASP A 75 7.72 -10.22 -1.04
C ASP A 75 7.30 -9.79 0.37
N ALA A 76 7.39 -10.70 1.34
CA ALA A 76 7.05 -10.37 2.72
C ALA A 76 8.05 -9.37 3.30
N ARG A 77 9.32 -9.50 2.94
CA ARG A 77 10.33 -8.55 3.39
C ARG A 77 10.06 -7.17 2.79
N ALA A 78 9.69 -7.13 1.50
CA ALA A 78 9.37 -5.87 0.85
C ALA A 78 8.17 -5.19 1.52
N LEU A 79 7.17 -5.97 1.93
CA LEU A 79 6.03 -5.43 2.64
C LEU A 79 6.47 -4.79 3.95
N GLY A 80 7.31 -5.47 4.71
CA GLY A 80 7.81 -4.93 5.96
C GLY A 80 8.60 -3.65 5.76
N ASP A 81 9.45 -3.62 4.74
CA ASP A 81 10.25 -2.44 4.43
C ASP A 81 9.37 -1.27 3.99
N ALA A 82 8.33 -1.55 3.21
CA ALA A 82 7.41 -0.51 2.77
C ALA A 82 6.66 0.09 3.97
N MET A 83 6.21 -0.77 4.88
CA MET A 83 5.48 -0.30 6.05
C MET A 83 6.39 0.50 6.97
N ALA A 84 7.65 0.08 7.13
CA ALA A 84 8.59 0.83 7.94
C ALA A 84 8.87 2.21 7.34
N ALA A 85 9.03 2.26 6.01
CA ALA A 85 9.26 3.54 5.34
C ALA A 85 8.07 4.47 5.52
N LEU A 86 6.86 3.95 5.45
CA LEU A 86 5.66 4.75 5.68
C LEU A 86 5.56 5.20 7.13
N GLY A 87 5.94 4.34 8.07
CA GLY A 87 5.97 4.73 9.47
C GLY A 87 6.89 5.91 9.70
N ASN A 88 8.06 5.89 9.06
CA ASN A 88 9.00 7.01 9.15
C ASN A 88 8.44 8.26 8.48
N ALA A 89 7.83 8.11 7.31
CA ALA A 89 7.31 9.25 6.56
C ALA A 89 6.13 9.92 7.26
N THR A 90 5.29 9.13 7.92
CA THR A 90 4.12 9.67 8.61
C THR A 90 4.41 10.04 10.05
N GLY A 91 5.50 9.52 10.61
CA GLY A 91 5.79 9.69 12.03
C GLY A 91 4.90 8.86 12.92
N SER A 92 4.26 7.84 12.38
CA SER A 92 3.30 7.03 13.12
C SER A 92 3.48 5.57 12.80
N ALA A 93 3.44 4.70 13.82
CA ALA A 93 3.41 3.27 13.62
C ALA A 93 1.99 2.80 13.32
N ASP A 94 0.99 3.63 13.62
CA ASP A 94 -0.41 3.32 13.39
C ASP A 94 -0.84 3.99 12.09
N LEU A 95 -0.65 3.29 10.97
CA LEU A 95 -0.97 3.85 9.66
C LEU A 95 -2.47 4.09 9.48
N ASP A 96 -3.30 3.24 10.07
CA ASP A 96 -4.75 3.42 9.98
C ASP A 96 -5.17 4.68 10.73
N GLY A 97 -4.68 4.87 11.94
CA GLY A 97 -5.01 6.06 12.71
C GLY A 97 -4.53 7.33 12.02
N TRP A 98 -3.32 7.27 11.45
CA TRP A 98 -2.81 8.43 10.72
C TRP A 98 -3.66 8.74 9.49
N ASN A 99 -4.05 7.71 8.75
CA ASN A 99 -4.89 7.87 7.54
C ASN A 99 -6.25 8.45 7.88
N ASP A 100 -6.80 8.03 9.03
CA ASP A 100 -8.16 8.35 9.40
C ASP A 100 -8.28 9.64 10.20
N ALA A 101 -7.17 10.32 10.45
CA ALA A 101 -7.18 11.54 11.25
C ALA A 101 -8.07 12.59 10.62
N GLU A 102 -8.77 13.31 11.45
CA GLU A 102 -9.67 14.38 11.00
C GLU A 102 -8.86 15.43 10.24
N GLY A 103 -9.36 15.83 9.07
CA GLY A 103 -8.66 16.82 8.26
C GLY A 103 -7.60 16.26 7.34
N ARG A 104 -7.34 14.93 7.42
CA ARG A 104 -6.37 14.32 6.52
C ARG A 104 -6.90 14.36 5.11
N GLN A 105 -6.03 14.67 4.15
CA GLN A 105 -6.42 14.76 2.75
C GLN A 105 -5.60 13.80 1.92
N LEU A 106 -6.11 13.45 0.73
CA LEU A 106 -5.40 12.56 -0.17
C LEU A 106 -4.00 13.10 -0.48
N SER A 107 -3.86 14.42 -0.63
CA SER A 107 -2.54 14.99 -0.91
C SER A 107 -1.56 14.70 0.22
N ASP A 108 -2.01 14.66 1.47
CA ASP A 108 -1.14 14.29 2.59
C ASP A 108 -0.70 12.84 2.46
N VAL A 109 -1.62 11.97 2.07
CA VAL A 109 -1.34 10.54 1.95
C VAL A 109 -0.35 10.31 0.81
N LEU A 110 -0.57 10.95 -0.33
CA LEU A 110 0.34 10.81 -1.47
C LEU A 110 1.72 11.35 -1.14
N ALA A 111 1.80 12.46 -0.40
CA ALA A 111 3.08 13.01 -0.01
C ALA A 111 3.85 12.03 0.89
N ALA A 112 3.13 11.34 1.79
CA ALA A 112 3.78 10.36 2.65
C ALA A 112 4.31 9.19 1.83
N VAL A 113 3.54 8.72 0.85
CA VAL A 113 3.99 7.63 -0.02
C VAL A 113 5.23 8.07 -0.80
N ASP A 114 5.21 9.27 -1.37
CA ASP A 114 6.36 9.77 -2.12
C ASP A 114 7.60 9.90 -1.24
N ALA A 115 7.44 10.38 -0.02
CA ALA A 115 8.56 10.49 0.90
C ALA A 115 9.11 9.12 1.26
N ALA A 116 8.22 8.13 1.44
CA ALA A 116 8.65 6.78 1.73
C ALA A 116 9.44 6.20 0.58
N ILE A 117 8.98 6.40 -0.66
CA ILE A 117 9.69 5.91 -1.82
C ILE A 117 11.09 6.53 -1.90
N GLU A 118 11.18 7.85 -1.68
CA GLU A 118 12.46 8.53 -1.76
C GLU A 118 13.43 8.08 -0.69
N SER A 119 12.94 7.60 0.45
CA SER A 119 13.80 7.18 1.55
C SER A 119 14.40 5.79 1.34
N LEU A 120 13.87 5.04 0.39
CA LEU A 120 14.32 3.68 0.16
C LEU A 120 15.53 3.66 -0.78
N PRO A 121 16.41 2.67 -0.61
CA PRO A 121 17.55 2.54 -1.54
C PRO A 121 17.06 2.33 -2.95
N ALA A 122 17.80 2.87 -3.88
CA ALA A 122 17.47 2.74 -5.30
C ALA A 122 17.71 1.31 -5.79
#